data_60fefd254629d92ff742203f1a133c8a
#
_entry.id   60fefd254629d92ff742203f1a133c8a
#
_cell.length_a   1.000
_cell.length_b   1.000
_cell.length_c   1.000
_cell.angle_alpha   90.00
_cell.angle_beta   90.00
_cell.angle_gamma   90.00
#
_symmetry.space_group_name_H-M   'P 1'
#
loop_
_entity.id
_entity.type
_entity.pdbx_description
1 polymer ?
#
loop_
_entity_poly.entity_id
_entity_poly.type
_entity_poly.pdbx_seq_one_letter_code
_entity_poly.pdbx_strand_id
1 'polypeptide(L)'
;VWSMGGFGLLAPAKDQLIWSTLAGSLCFFLIGLADDLFALSPWPRLAGQVAVACAVWSQGVRIGAIDLPWFTASAGPIALPDSLSLLATVVWLVGITNAINWLDGLDGLAAGVAGIAAVGLVSVSFSLHQVAAGFLAAALAGCCLGFLRHNFNPARIFMGDGGSYFLGFTLAAVRSWGPQRGSRR
;
A
#
# COMPACT_ATOMS: atom_id res chain seq x y z
N VAL A 1 -15.09 30.45 0.23
CA VAL A 1 -15.81 29.18 0.39
C VAL A 1 -14.78 28.10 0.56
N TRP A 2 -14.52 27.71 1.82
CA TRP A 2 -13.65 26.58 2.16
C TRP A 2 -14.41 25.30 1.83
N SER A 3 -14.25 24.77 0.62
CA SER A 3 -14.63 23.40 0.37
C SER A 3 -13.73 22.52 1.23
N MET A 4 -14.29 21.56 1.95
CA MET A 4 -13.57 20.56 2.72
C MET A 4 -12.80 19.59 1.79
N GLY A 5 -11.93 20.11 0.96
CA GLY A 5 -10.97 19.40 0.15
C GLY A 5 -9.60 19.64 0.75
N GLY A 6 -9.02 18.62 1.35
CA GLY A 6 -7.73 18.72 2.00
C GLY A 6 -6.69 19.32 1.07
N PHE A 7 -5.81 20.10 1.63
CA PHE A 7 -4.57 20.63 1.05
C PHE A 7 -4.60 21.21 -0.36
N GLY A 8 -5.64 21.72 -0.91
CA GLY A 8 -5.78 22.55 -2.13
C GLY A 8 -4.72 22.49 -3.25
N LEU A 9 -3.71 21.66 -3.10
CA LEU A 9 -2.57 21.48 -3.99
C LEU A 9 -2.72 20.27 -4.94
N LEU A 10 -3.71 19.41 -4.69
CA LEU A 10 -3.92 18.19 -5.46
C LEU A 10 -5.32 18.16 -6.06
N ALA A 11 -5.47 17.52 -7.23
CA ALA A 11 -6.77 17.29 -7.82
C ALA A 11 -7.66 16.43 -6.89
N PRO A 12 -8.99 16.67 -6.78
CA PRO A 12 -9.88 15.97 -5.84
C PRO A 12 -9.78 14.43 -5.89
N ALA A 13 -9.55 13.87 -7.06
CA ALA A 13 -9.36 12.43 -7.24
C ALA A 13 -8.09 11.90 -6.56
N LYS A 14 -7.05 12.71 -6.44
CA LYS A 14 -5.81 12.33 -5.73
C LYS A 14 -5.98 12.41 -4.23
N ASP A 15 -6.76 13.38 -3.74
CA ASP A 15 -7.11 13.46 -2.32
C ASP A 15 -7.87 12.21 -1.87
N GLN A 16 -8.81 11.73 -2.68
CA GLN A 16 -9.56 10.50 -2.38
C GLN A 16 -8.63 9.28 -2.27
N LEU A 17 -7.64 9.13 -3.18
CA LEU A 17 -6.68 8.03 -3.12
C LEU A 17 -5.82 8.07 -1.85
N ILE A 18 -5.38 9.26 -1.44
CA ILE A 18 -4.61 9.45 -0.19
C ILE A 18 -5.45 8.99 1.00
N TRP A 19 -6.66 9.53 1.14
CA TRP A 19 -7.52 9.19 2.27
C TRP A 19 -7.92 7.71 2.28
N SER A 20 -8.22 7.13 1.12
CA SER A 20 -8.53 5.70 1.02
C SER A 20 -7.34 4.82 1.38
N THR A 21 -6.12 5.21 0.99
CA THR A 21 -4.90 4.50 1.37
C THR A 21 -4.64 4.61 2.86
N LEU A 22 -4.75 5.80 3.45
CA LEU A 22 -4.55 6.00 4.89
C LEU A 22 -5.59 5.25 5.72
N ALA A 23 -6.87 5.32 5.33
CA ALA A 23 -7.94 4.59 6.00
C ALA A 23 -7.75 3.07 5.89
N GLY A 24 -7.38 2.56 4.71
CA GLY A 24 -7.05 1.15 4.51
C GLY A 24 -5.86 0.71 5.35
N SER A 25 -4.79 1.52 5.41
CA SER A 25 -3.61 1.26 6.25
C SER A 25 -3.97 1.18 7.73
N LEU A 26 -4.84 2.09 8.19
CA LEU A 26 -5.34 2.06 9.56
C LEU A 26 -6.19 0.81 9.83
N CYS A 27 -7.06 0.42 8.91
CA CYS A 27 -7.85 -0.80 9.07
C CYS A 27 -6.96 -2.06 9.13
N PHE A 28 -5.95 -2.16 8.26
CA PHE A 28 -4.99 -3.26 8.29
C PHE A 28 -4.18 -3.26 9.59
N PHE A 29 -3.73 -2.08 10.06
CA PHE A 29 -3.11 -1.95 11.38
C PHE A 29 -4.01 -2.48 12.49
N LEU A 30 -5.29 -2.11 12.51
CA LEU A 30 -6.24 -2.55 13.53
C LEU A 30 -6.51 -4.06 13.47
N ILE A 31 -6.53 -4.66 12.28
CA ILE A 31 -6.64 -6.12 12.13
C ILE A 31 -5.41 -6.81 12.73
N GLY A 32 -4.20 -6.32 12.41
CA GLY A 32 -2.97 -6.85 12.98
C GLY A 32 -2.86 -6.62 14.49
N LEU A 33 -3.23 -5.44 14.97
CA LEU A 33 -3.28 -5.15 16.40
C LEU A 33 -4.27 -6.08 17.13
N ALA A 34 -5.41 -6.37 16.54
CA ALA A 34 -6.36 -7.33 17.10
C ALA A 34 -5.76 -8.75 17.15
N ASP A 35 -4.95 -9.11 16.15
CA ASP A 35 -4.21 -10.38 16.16
C ASP A 35 -3.17 -10.41 17.28
N ASP A 36 -2.37 -9.36 17.44
CA ASP A 36 -1.37 -9.23 18.51
C ASP A 36 -2.01 -9.34 19.92
N LEU A 37 -3.23 -8.81 20.09
CA LEU A 37 -3.92 -8.79 21.40
C LEU A 37 -4.73 -10.06 21.69
N PHE A 38 -5.33 -10.66 20.66
CA PHE A 38 -6.33 -11.72 20.84
C PHE A 38 -5.92 -13.06 20.21
N ALA A 39 -4.77 -13.15 19.55
CA ALA A 39 -4.28 -14.32 18.82
C ALA A 39 -5.38 -14.89 17.89
N LEU A 40 -5.83 -14.11 16.95
CA LEU A 40 -6.94 -14.44 16.05
C LEU A 40 -6.60 -15.66 15.20
N SER A 41 -7.61 -16.46 14.88
CA SER A 41 -7.42 -17.52 13.88
C SER A 41 -7.17 -16.91 12.49
N PRO A 42 -6.52 -17.63 11.56
CA PRO A 42 -6.16 -17.09 10.24
C PRO A 42 -7.37 -16.64 9.40
N TRP A 43 -8.51 -17.30 9.54
CA TRP A 43 -9.69 -17.07 8.68
C TRP A 43 -10.38 -15.71 8.90
N PRO A 44 -10.75 -15.29 10.13
CA PRO A 44 -11.29 -13.94 10.37
C PRO A 44 -10.33 -12.85 9.96
N ARG A 45 -9.03 -13.03 10.21
CA ARG A 45 -7.97 -12.11 9.82
C ARG A 45 -7.93 -11.92 8.31
N LEU A 46 -7.87 -13.03 7.56
CA LEU A 46 -7.90 -13.00 6.10
C LEU A 46 -9.20 -12.39 5.55
N ALA A 47 -10.36 -12.76 6.11
CA ALA A 47 -11.65 -12.20 5.71
C ALA A 47 -11.70 -10.68 5.92
N GLY A 48 -11.18 -10.17 7.03
CA GLY A 48 -11.08 -8.73 7.29
C GLY A 48 -10.18 -8.03 6.29
N GLN A 49 -9.00 -8.59 5.99
CA GLN A 49 -8.07 -8.06 4.98
C GLN A 49 -8.74 -7.99 3.59
N VAL A 50 -9.43 -9.05 3.17
CA VAL A 50 -10.15 -9.08 1.88
C VAL A 50 -11.26 -8.04 1.85
N ALA A 51 -12.04 -7.90 2.92
CA ALA A 51 -13.11 -6.90 3.00
C ALA A 51 -12.57 -5.47 2.85
N VAL A 52 -11.49 -5.13 3.56
CA VAL A 52 -10.83 -3.81 3.45
C VAL A 52 -10.26 -3.62 2.05
N ALA A 53 -9.61 -4.63 1.46
CA ALA A 53 -9.07 -4.55 0.11
C ALA A 53 -10.17 -4.29 -0.95
N CYS A 54 -11.33 -4.93 -0.84
CA CYS A 54 -12.49 -4.65 -1.68
C CYS A 54 -13.02 -3.21 -1.50
N ALA A 55 -13.08 -2.74 -0.25
CA ALA A 55 -13.53 -1.39 0.06
C ALA A 55 -12.61 -0.32 -0.55
N VAL A 56 -11.28 -0.46 -0.42
CA VAL A 56 -10.34 0.50 -1.00
C VAL A 56 -10.27 0.39 -2.52
N TRP A 57 -10.50 -0.78 -3.10
CA TRP A 57 -10.64 -0.95 -4.55
C TRP A 57 -11.81 -0.10 -5.08
N SER A 58 -12.95 -0.13 -4.41
CA SER A 58 -14.13 0.67 -4.79
C SER A 58 -13.87 2.18 -4.72
N GLN A 59 -12.92 2.60 -3.88
CA GLN A 59 -12.49 4.00 -3.74
C GLN A 59 -11.41 4.43 -4.76
N GLY A 60 -10.99 3.51 -5.64
CA GLY A 60 -10.05 3.80 -6.73
C GLY A 60 -8.61 3.34 -6.49
N VAL A 61 -8.27 2.78 -5.34
CA VAL A 61 -6.96 2.14 -5.09
C VAL A 61 -6.97 0.76 -5.76
N ARG A 62 -6.64 0.73 -7.07
CA ARG A 62 -6.81 -0.47 -7.88
C ARG A 62 -5.77 -0.64 -8.99
N ILE A 63 -5.48 -1.88 -9.32
CA ILE A 63 -4.71 -2.25 -10.51
C ILE A 63 -5.67 -2.24 -11.69
N GLY A 64 -5.66 -1.17 -12.49
CA GLY A 64 -6.59 -1.00 -13.62
C GLY A 64 -6.05 -1.43 -14.97
N ALA A 65 -4.73 -1.60 -15.09
CA ALA A 65 -4.07 -2.04 -16.32
C ALA A 65 -2.75 -2.75 -16.01
N ILE A 66 -2.35 -3.64 -16.89
CA ILE A 66 -1.05 -4.31 -16.85
C ILE A 66 -0.25 -3.85 -18.06
N ASP A 67 0.98 -3.38 -17.81
CA ASP A 67 1.95 -3.04 -18.84
C ASP A 67 3.10 -4.05 -18.79
N LEU A 68 3.20 -4.86 -19.83
CA LEU A 68 4.28 -5.84 -20.02
C LEU A 68 5.08 -5.42 -21.26
N PRO A 69 6.20 -4.71 -21.09
CA PRO A 69 6.92 -4.07 -22.21
C PRO A 69 7.23 -5.02 -23.38
N TRP A 70 7.51 -6.30 -23.08
CA TRP A 70 7.79 -7.31 -24.12
C TRP A 70 6.55 -7.84 -24.84
N PHE A 71 5.33 -7.64 -24.28
CA PHE A 71 4.08 -8.02 -24.94
C PHE A 71 3.28 -6.81 -25.42
N THR A 72 3.45 -5.65 -24.77
CA THR A 72 2.63 -4.46 -25.00
C THR A 72 3.37 -3.36 -25.77
N ALA A 73 4.63 -3.58 -26.17
CA ALA A 73 5.48 -2.56 -26.82
C ALA A 73 4.81 -1.85 -28.00
N SER A 74 3.93 -2.56 -28.74
CA SER A 74 3.19 -2.01 -29.89
C SER A 74 1.71 -1.73 -29.61
N ALA A 75 1.13 -2.28 -28.53
CA ALA A 75 -0.31 -2.22 -28.23
C ALA A 75 -0.67 -1.33 -27.03
N GLY A 76 0.33 -0.94 -26.23
CA GLY A 76 0.15 -0.19 -24.99
C GLY A 76 -0.42 -1.05 -23.83
N PRO A 77 -0.66 -0.46 -22.66
CA PRO A 77 -1.12 -1.19 -21.47
C PRO A 77 -2.48 -1.87 -21.69
N ILE A 78 -2.57 -3.13 -21.28
CA ILE A 78 -3.81 -3.91 -21.34
C ILE A 78 -4.70 -3.49 -20.16
N ALA A 79 -5.86 -2.90 -20.47
CA ALA A 79 -6.84 -2.55 -19.47
C ALA A 79 -7.55 -3.79 -18.94
N LEU A 80 -7.60 -3.93 -17.60
CA LEU A 80 -8.31 -5.01 -16.95
C LEU A 80 -9.81 -4.72 -16.84
N PRO A 81 -10.70 -5.71 -17.10
CA PRO A 81 -12.10 -5.63 -16.70
C PRO A 81 -12.21 -5.55 -15.18
N ASP A 82 -13.31 -4.97 -14.67
CA ASP A 82 -13.45 -4.68 -13.23
C ASP A 82 -13.32 -5.92 -12.35
N SER A 83 -13.81 -7.09 -12.79
CA SER A 83 -13.68 -8.33 -12.06
C SER A 83 -12.22 -8.80 -11.89
N LEU A 84 -11.43 -8.72 -12.96
CA LEU A 84 -10.00 -9.05 -12.89
C LEU A 84 -9.20 -7.99 -12.13
N SER A 85 -9.56 -6.71 -12.27
CA SER A 85 -8.98 -5.61 -11.50
C SER A 85 -9.21 -5.80 -10.00
N LEU A 86 -10.43 -6.18 -9.60
CA LEU A 86 -10.75 -6.49 -8.20
C LEU A 86 -9.90 -7.65 -7.69
N LEU A 87 -9.92 -8.77 -8.40
CA LEU A 87 -9.17 -9.97 -8.00
C LEU A 87 -7.66 -9.67 -7.89
N ALA A 88 -7.08 -9.02 -8.91
CA ALA A 88 -5.67 -8.66 -8.93
C ALA A 88 -5.32 -7.72 -7.77
N THR A 89 -6.18 -6.74 -7.48
CA THR A 89 -5.94 -5.78 -6.40
C THR A 89 -6.02 -6.45 -5.04
N VAL A 90 -7.04 -7.28 -4.79
CA VAL A 90 -7.19 -8.01 -3.53
C VAL A 90 -6.00 -8.95 -3.31
N VAL A 91 -5.65 -9.76 -4.30
CA VAL A 91 -4.49 -10.67 -4.21
C VAL A 91 -3.20 -9.89 -3.96
N TRP A 92 -3.02 -8.76 -4.61
CA TRP A 92 -1.85 -7.90 -4.44
C TRP A 92 -1.77 -7.29 -3.03
N LEU A 93 -2.85 -6.63 -2.58
CA LEU A 93 -2.87 -5.96 -1.28
C LEU A 93 -2.71 -6.97 -0.13
N VAL A 94 -3.49 -8.04 -0.14
CA VAL A 94 -3.45 -9.06 0.90
C VAL A 94 -2.13 -9.86 0.82
N GLY A 95 -1.69 -10.21 -0.39
CA GLY A 95 -0.47 -10.99 -0.61
C GLY A 95 0.79 -10.25 -0.11
N ILE A 96 0.98 -8.98 -0.51
CA ILE A 96 2.13 -8.19 -0.06
C ILE A 96 2.07 -7.94 1.45
N THR A 97 0.90 -7.66 2.00
CA THR A 97 0.74 -7.47 3.44
C THR A 97 1.18 -8.70 4.23
N ASN A 98 0.69 -9.87 3.85
CA ASN A 98 1.08 -11.10 4.54
C ASN A 98 2.54 -11.48 4.27
N ALA A 99 3.08 -11.18 3.09
CA ALA A 99 4.51 -11.40 2.80
C ALA A 99 5.40 -10.55 3.72
N ILE A 100 5.09 -9.27 3.93
CA ILE A 100 5.83 -8.41 4.86
C ILE A 100 5.67 -8.90 6.31
N ASN A 101 4.49 -9.35 6.70
CA ASN A 101 4.27 -9.92 8.03
C ASN A 101 5.11 -11.18 8.26
N TRP A 102 5.23 -12.06 7.27
CA TRP A 102 6.11 -13.24 7.39
C TRP A 102 7.60 -12.89 7.49
N LEU A 103 8.02 -11.76 6.95
CA LEU A 103 9.40 -11.26 7.10
C LEU A 103 9.69 -10.69 8.49
N ASP A 104 8.65 -10.35 9.28
CA ASP A 104 8.82 -9.78 10.63
C ASP A 104 9.27 -10.82 11.70
N GLY A 105 9.67 -11.99 11.27
CA GLY A 105 10.27 -13.01 12.14
C GLY A 105 11.76 -12.82 12.46
N LEU A 106 12.44 -11.84 11.85
CA LEU A 106 13.87 -11.55 12.07
C LEU A 106 14.09 -10.05 12.29
N ASP A 107 14.99 -9.74 13.25
CA ASP A 107 15.35 -8.36 13.60
C ASP A 107 15.73 -7.52 12.38
N GLY A 108 15.03 -6.42 12.17
CA GLY A 108 15.26 -5.45 11.11
C GLY A 108 14.86 -5.89 9.71
N LEU A 109 14.45 -7.15 9.48
CA LEU A 109 14.22 -7.67 8.13
C LEU A 109 12.99 -7.02 7.49
N ALA A 110 11.83 -7.05 8.13
CA ALA A 110 10.59 -6.50 7.59
C ALA A 110 10.72 -4.99 7.35
N ALA A 111 11.20 -4.25 8.34
CA ALA A 111 11.40 -2.80 8.22
C ALA A 111 12.48 -2.44 7.19
N GLY A 112 13.54 -3.25 7.07
CA GLY A 112 14.61 -3.06 6.09
C GLY A 112 14.12 -3.26 4.66
N VAL A 113 13.43 -4.37 4.40
CA VAL A 113 12.86 -4.67 3.08
C VAL A 113 11.80 -3.63 2.70
N ALA A 114 10.90 -3.30 3.63
CA ALA A 114 9.88 -2.28 3.41
C ALA A 114 10.49 -0.89 3.15
N GLY A 115 11.54 -0.53 3.89
CA GLY A 115 12.26 0.74 3.70
C GLY A 115 12.92 0.84 2.32
N ILE A 116 13.62 -0.21 1.88
CA ILE A 116 14.24 -0.27 0.54
C ILE A 116 13.16 -0.18 -0.55
N ALA A 117 12.08 -0.94 -0.41
CA ALA A 117 10.96 -0.90 -1.36
C ALA A 117 10.31 0.49 -1.41
N ALA A 118 10.13 1.15 -0.26
CA ALA A 118 9.59 2.50 -0.18
C ALA A 118 10.49 3.53 -0.88
N VAL A 119 11.82 3.47 -0.71
CA VAL A 119 12.78 4.33 -1.43
C VAL A 119 12.69 4.10 -2.94
N GLY A 120 12.59 2.83 -3.39
CA GLY A 120 12.35 2.51 -4.80
C GLY A 120 11.04 3.12 -5.32
N LEU A 121 9.96 3.04 -4.53
CA LEU A 121 8.67 3.64 -4.89
C LEU A 121 8.73 5.17 -4.96
N VAL A 122 9.52 5.84 -4.12
CA VAL A 122 9.77 7.30 -4.22
C VAL A 122 10.31 7.62 -5.62
N SER A 123 11.39 6.96 -6.02
CA SER A 123 12.04 7.19 -7.32
C SER A 123 11.09 6.96 -8.49
N VAL A 124 10.36 5.83 -8.48
CA VAL A 124 9.40 5.48 -9.53
C VAL A 124 8.22 6.46 -9.55
N SER A 125 7.68 6.84 -8.38
CA SER A 125 6.54 7.75 -8.31
C SER A 125 6.87 9.14 -8.86
N PHE A 126 8.03 9.69 -8.54
CA PHE A 126 8.45 10.97 -9.09
C PHE A 126 8.74 10.90 -10.60
N SER A 127 9.34 9.81 -11.10
CA SER A 127 9.54 9.57 -12.54
C SER A 127 8.22 9.51 -13.32
N LEU A 128 7.16 9.00 -12.69
CA LEU A 128 5.81 8.93 -13.25
C LEU A 128 4.94 10.17 -12.95
N HIS A 129 5.53 11.24 -12.41
CA HIS A 129 4.82 12.46 -11.99
C HIS A 129 3.67 12.21 -11.00
N GLN A 130 3.77 11.16 -10.19
CA GLN A 130 2.83 10.80 -9.13
C GLN A 130 3.30 11.37 -7.78
N VAL A 131 3.30 12.69 -7.66
CA VAL A 131 3.87 13.42 -6.52
C VAL A 131 3.29 12.95 -5.17
N ALA A 132 1.98 12.74 -5.10
CA ALA A 132 1.32 12.29 -3.87
C ALA A 132 1.76 10.88 -3.43
N ALA A 133 1.87 9.95 -4.39
CA ALA A 133 2.41 8.61 -4.12
C ALA A 133 3.87 8.68 -3.64
N GLY A 134 4.68 9.56 -4.27
CA GLY A 134 6.06 9.79 -3.87
C GLY A 134 6.20 10.30 -2.44
N PHE A 135 5.35 11.23 -2.00
CA PHE A 135 5.36 11.72 -0.61
C PHE A 135 4.92 10.65 0.40
N LEU A 136 3.89 9.86 0.09
CA LEU A 136 3.50 8.75 0.97
C LEU A 136 4.61 7.69 1.08
N ALA A 137 5.24 7.35 -0.03
CA ALA A 137 6.38 6.43 -0.03
C ALA A 137 7.57 6.99 0.75
N ALA A 138 7.87 8.30 0.63
CA ALA A 138 8.95 8.95 1.37
C ALA A 138 8.67 8.96 2.88
N ALA A 139 7.43 9.27 3.28
CA ALA A 139 7.02 9.19 4.69
C ALA A 139 7.20 7.76 5.23
N LEU A 140 6.77 6.75 4.47
CA LEU A 140 6.93 5.35 4.85
C LEU A 140 8.40 4.95 4.98
N ALA A 141 9.26 5.36 4.04
CA ALA A 141 10.70 5.13 4.11
C ALA A 141 11.31 5.76 5.38
N GLY A 142 10.92 7.01 5.70
CA GLY A 142 11.34 7.68 6.93
C GLY A 142 10.91 6.94 8.20
N CYS A 143 9.66 6.44 8.25
CA CYS A 143 9.17 5.62 9.35
C CYS A 143 9.99 4.32 9.50
N CYS A 144 10.28 3.61 8.39
CA CYS A 144 11.10 2.42 8.41
C CYS A 144 12.52 2.70 8.92
N LEU A 145 13.16 3.77 8.46
CA LEU A 145 14.50 4.15 8.91
C LEU A 145 14.52 4.51 10.41
N GLY A 146 13.52 5.28 10.87
CA GLY A 146 13.39 5.60 12.29
C GLY A 146 13.18 4.37 13.16
N PHE A 147 12.33 3.44 12.72
CA PHE A 147 12.08 2.19 13.41
C PHE A 147 13.30 1.27 13.43
N LEU A 148 14.02 1.13 12.32
CA LEU A 148 15.23 0.31 12.19
C LEU A 148 16.31 0.67 13.20
N ARG A 149 16.41 1.94 13.62
CA ARG A 149 17.36 2.34 14.67
C ARG A 149 17.18 1.54 15.96
N HIS A 150 15.97 1.07 16.22
CA HIS A 150 15.64 0.34 17.44
C HIS A 150 15.33 -1.14 17.20
N ASN A 151 15.00 -1.51 15.97
CA ASN A 151 14.67 -2.88 15.57
C ASN A 151 15.82 -3.59 14.86
N PHE A 152 16.94 -2.91 14.55
CA PHE A 152 18.13 -3.57 14.01
C PHE A 152 18.77 -4.49 15.06
N ASN A 153 19.32 -5.63 14.60
CA ASN A 153 19.86 -6.66 15.48
C ASN A 153 21.01 -6.14 16.37
N PRO A 154 20.97 -6.33 17.70
CA PRO A 154 19.88 -6.93 18.46
C PRO A 154 18.71 -5.97 18.68
N ALA A 155 17.50 -6.42 18.32
CA ALA A 155 16.31 -5.58 18.41
C ALA A 155 15.95 -5.23 19.85
N ARG A 156 15.53 -3.97 20.07
CA ARG A 156 15.03 -3.47 21.35
C ARG A 156 13.51 -3.31 21.36
N ILE A 157 12.91 -3.19 20.18
CA ILE A 157 11.46 -3.11 19.98
C ILE A 157 11.08 -4.01 18.82
N PHE A 158 9.86 -4.53 18.85
CA PHE A 158 9.29 -5.39 17.83
C PHE A 158 8.11 -4.70 17.16
N MET A 159 7.87 -5.02 15.90
CA MET A 159 6.85 -4.37 15.08
C MET A 159 5.45 -4.93 15.35
N GLY A 160 5.36 -6.25 15.52
CA GLY A 160 4.10 -6.99 15.63
C GLY A 160 3.30 -7.03 14.33
N ASP A 161 2.19 -7.76 14.38
CA ASP A 161 1.29 -7.92 13.25
C ASP A 161 0.63 -6.60 12.85
N GLY A 162 0.33 -5.73 13.82
CA GLY A 162 -0.19 -4.40 13.56
C GLY A 162 0.73 -3.57 12.68
N GLY A 163 2.01 -3.47 13.05
CA GLY A 163 2.99 -2.68 12.30
C GLY A 163 3.32 -3.27 10.94
N SER A 164 3.52 -4.58 10.83
CA SER A 164 3.84 -5.27 9.58
C SER A 164 2.71 -5.20 8.57
N TYR A 165 1.43 -5.29 9.02
CA TYR A 165 0.27 -5.11 8.16
C TYR A 165 0.13 -3.68 7.66
N PHE A 166 0.38 -2.69 8.52
CA PHE A 166 0.42 -1.29 8.11
C PHE A 166 1.45 -1.04 7.00
N LEU A 167 2.68 -1.52 7.19
CA LEU A 167 3.76 -1.36 6.21
C LEU A 167 3.43 -2.05 4.89
N GLY A 168 3.06 -3.33 4.95
CA GLY A 168 2.77 -4.14 3.77
C GLY A 168 1.63 -3.58 2.94
N PHE A 169 0.50 -3.24 3.59
CA PHE A 169 -0.63 -2.64 2.91
C PHE A 169 -0.28 -1.28 2.29
N THR A 170 0.39 -0.39 3.03
CA THR A 170 0.73 0.95 2.53
C THR A 170 1.64 0.87 1.30
N LEU A 171 2.66 0.01 1.33
CA LEU A 171 3.53 -0.24 0.17
C LEU A 171 2.74 -0.72 -1.04
N ALA A 172 1.89 -1.73 -0.85
CA ALA A 172 1.09 -2.32 -1.91
C ALA A 172 0.08 -1.32 -2.49
N ALA A 173 -0.57 -0.54 -1.63
CA ALA A 173 -1.57 0.45 -2.03
C ALA A 173 -0.93 1.61 -2.83
N VAL A 174 0.18 2.18 -2.36
CA VAL A 174 0.92 3.24 -3.08
C VAL A 174 1.35 2.75 -4.46
N ARG A 175 1.83 1.53 -4.59
CA ARG A 175 2.22 0.94 -5.90
C ARG A 175 1.05 0.74 -6.84
N SER A 176 -0.16 0.49 -6.31
CA SER A 176 -1.37 0.27 -7.13
C SER A 176 -1.97 1.56 -7.72
N TRP A 177 -1.46 2.75 -7.37
CA TRP A 177 -1.88 4.03 -7.94
C TRP A 177 -1.42 4.12 -9.40
N GLY A 178 -2.19 3.51 -10.31
CA GLY A 178 -1.95 3.58 -11.74
C GLY A 178 -2.43 4.91 -12.35
N PRO A 179 -2.15 5.16 -13.66
CA PRO A 179 -2.71 6.29 -14.37
C PRO A 179 -4.24 6.22 -14.32
N GLN A 180 -4.87 7.24 -13.75
CA GLN A 180 -6.33 7.33 -13.67
C GLN A 180 -6.92 7.46 -15.08
N ARG A 181 -7.81 6.54 -15.47
CA ARG A 181 -8.65 6.70 -16.65
C ARG A 181 -9.53 7.93 -16.44
N GLY A 182 -9.22 9.03 -17.11
CA GLY A 182 -10.08 10.22 -17.07
C GLY A 182 -9.38 11.57 -17.23
N SER A 183 -8.07 11.65 -17.28
CA SER A 183 -7.34 12.92 -17.43
C SER A 183 -6.91 13.21 -18.89
N ARG A 184 -7.67 12.77 -19.87
CA ARG A 184 -7.58 13.32 -21.24
C ARG A 184 -8.84 14.13 -21.49
N ARG A 185 -8.82 15.37 -21.07
CA ARG A 185 -9.55 16.48 -21.69
C ARG A 185 -8.61 17.66 -21.83
#